data_ad4a6e73765cabef2fcb2e87e9ae6625
#
_entry.id   ad4a6e73765cabef2fcb2e87e9ae6625
#
_cell.length_a   1.000
_cell.length_b   1.000
_cell.length_c   1.000
_cell.angle_alpha   90.00
_cell.angle_beta   90.00
_cell.angle_gamma   90.00
#
_symmetry.space_group_name_H-M   'P 1'
#
loop_
_entity.id
_entity.type
_entity.pdbx_description
1 polymer ?
#
loop_
_entity_poly.entity_id
_entity_poly.type
_entity_poly.pdbx_seq_one_letter_code
_entity_poly.pdbx_strand_id
1 'polypeptide(L)'
;MKKHILFYSLIAIIFASCSKDNNETNILEKPKEGTEEPLKPSPNSVKSVNGGFYKPNVGGPNQPNQVFIDLSTGEQTAVKRDSWDFAFLCDPKDHRVILNNTIKMAAKKLETTNIDEVQDIDESVVVGPSTAQTLGYVDSPYGAFVNSPTGTAIKKISEKNDENKVYLVNMGYDVGVKTPEIGAISLDEGIHRGWKKVRVIRNGDDYVIQYANLRDKTHKTMTIKKKTTHNFVYINLEKGTEVEVQPEKTKWDISFTAMTLYRNIPQTVTYFFGDVVIHNLRGVKVKKIVTNSQTRDREYDAFNKLSADNGSNEYFKESKHQLIIGTTWRNTQGGAQLLDNVFYIIRDGDGNLYKLKFASMVNEKGERGYPVFQYDLLK
;
A
#
# COMPACT_ATOMS: atom_id res chain seq x y z
N MET A 1 -38.40 -37.02 38.11
CA MET A 1 -39.13 -35.81 38.56
C MET A 1 -38.33 -35.15 39.64
N LYS A 2 -37.65 -34.03 39.38
CA LYS A 2 -37.31 -32.94 40.27
C LYS A 2 -36.51 -31.94 39.45
N LYS A 3 -37.11 -30.77 39.23
CA LYS A 3 -36.51 -29.60 38.57
C LYS A 3 -35.52 -28.94 39.53
N HIS A 4 -34.31 -28.63 39.12
CA HIS A 4 -33.45 -27.68 39.81
C HIS A 4 -33.27 -26.44 38.93
N ILE A 5 -33.83 -25.34 39.44
CA ILE A 5 -33.67 -23.98 38.95
C ILE A 5 -32.40 -23.43 39.61
N LEU A 6 -31.41 -23.04 38.82
CA LEU A 6 -30.25 -22.31 39.32
C LEU A 6 -30.45 -20.82 39.05
N PHE A 7 -30.56 -20.06 40.15
CA PHE A 7 -30.49 -18.59 40.15
C PHE A 7 -29.04 -18.14 40.01
N TYR A 8 -28.74 -17.30 39.03
CA TYR A 8 -27.51 -16.50 39.02
C TYR A 8 -27.82 -15.10 39.54
N SER A 9 -27.25 -14.77 40.68
CA SER A 9 -27.29 -13.44 41.27
C SER A 9 -26.28 -12.52 40.60
N LEU A 10 -26.79 -11.38 40.13
CA LEU A 10 -26.04 -10.28 39.57
C LEU A 10 -25.44 -9.44 40.72
N ILE A 11 -24.14 -9.38 40.86
CA ILE A 11 -23.48 -8.47 41.81
C ILE A 11 -22.99 -7.26 41.00
N ALA A 12 -23.62 -6.13 41.17
CA ALA A 12 -23.18 -4.83 40.72
C ALA A 12 -22.20 -4.26 41.77
N ILE A 13 -20.95 -4.04 41.39
CA ILE A 13 -20.00 -3.31 42.22
C ILE A 13 -19.86 -1.90 41.65
N ILE A 14 -20.40 -0.95 42.37
CA ILE A 14 -20.23 0.48 42.15
C ILE A 14 -18.95 0.88 42.91
N PHE A 15 -17.92 1.31 42.17
CA PHE A 15 -16.85 2.08 42.77
C PHE A 15 -16.93 3.53 42.29
N ALA A 16 -17.43 4.37 43.18
CA ALA A 16 -17.19 5.81 43.12
C ALA A 16 -15.85 6.09 43.83
N SER A 17 -14.91 6.63 43.11
CA SER A 17 -13.73 7.25 43.72
C SER A 17 -13.48 8.57 43.02
N CYS A 18 -13.81 9.64 43.69
CA CYS A 18 -13.27 10.99 43.41
C CYS A 18 -11.86 11.07 43.98
N SER A 19 -10.88 11.34 43.14
CA SER A 19 -9.67 12.04 43.59
C SER A 19 -9.30 13.07 42.54
N LYS A 20 -9.26 14.33 42.98
CA LYS A 20 -8.65 15.43 42.25
C LYS A 20 -7.14 15.26 42.39
N ASP A 21 -6.47 15.09 41.28
CA ASP A 21 -5.06 15.43 41.18
C ASP A 21 -4.83 16.18 39.89
N ASN A 22 -4.38 17.42 40.04
CA ASN A 22 -3.91 18.29 38.98
C ASN A 22 -2.59 17.74 38.47
N ASN A 23 -2.60 17.11 37.30
CA ASN A 23 -1.41 16.95 36.49
C ASN A 23 -1.73 17.53 35.11
N GLU A 24 -1.09 18.65 34.82
CA GLU A 24 -1.02 19.22 33.48
C GLU A 24 -0.37 18.21 32.54
N THR A 25 -1.19 17.44 31.87
CA THR A 25 -0.76 16.72 30.68
C THR A 25 -0.64 17.75 29.56
N ASN A 26 0.55 17.99 29.07
CA ASN A 26 0.80 18.67 27.81
C ASN A 26 0.07 17.94 26.68
N ILE A 27 -1.16 18.34 26.45
CA ILE A 27 -1.93 17.97 25.25
C ILE A 27 -1.28 18.72 24.12
N LEU A 28 -0.61 17.99 23.20
CA LEU A 28 -0.21 18.51 21.92
C LEU A 28 -1.42 19.20 21.30
N GLU A 29 -1.33 20.51 21.06
CA GLU A 29 -2.39 21.30 20.45
C GLU A 29 -2.86 20.61 19.16
N LYS A 30 -4.15 20.26 19.12
CA LYS A 30 -4.80 19.82 17.89
C LYS A 30 -4.59 20.90 16.82
N PRO A 31 -4.27 20.52 15.56
CA PRO A 31 -4.27 21.47 14.47
C PRO A 31 -5.64 22.14 14.40
N LYS A 32 -5.68 23.47 14.49
CA LYS A 32 -6.91 24.24 14.30
C LYS A 32 -7.43 24.01 12.89
N GLU A 33 -8.72 23.78 12.78
CA GLU A 33 -9.45 23.77 11.51
C GLU A 33 -9.33 25.17 10.86
N GLY A 34 -8.40 25.31 9.95
CA GLY A 34 -8.31 26.40 8.99
C GLY A 34 -8.32 25.76 7.62
N THR A 35 -8.98 26.34 6.67
CA THR A 35 -8.93 26.03 5.23
C THR A 35 -7.52 26.22 4.67
N GLU A 36 -6.54 25.57 5.29
CA GLU A 36 -5.17 25.58 4.78
C GLU A 36 -5.03 24.47 3.75
N GLU A 37 -4.72 24.89 2.54
CA GLU A 37 -4.19 23.98 1.53
C GLU A 37 -3.06 23.14 2.12
N PRO A 38 -2.85 21.89 1.67
CA PRO A 38 -1.70 21.08 2.08
C PRO A 38 -0.46 21.96 1.99
N LEU A 39 0.36 21.97 3.04
CA LEU A 39 1.64 22.69 3.07
C LEU A 39 2.48 22.18 1.89
N LYS A 40 2.31 22.82 0.73
CA LYS A 40 3.21 22.65 -0.41
C LYS A 40 4.50 23.37 -0.02
N PRO A 41 5.66 22.72 -0.10
CA PRO A 41 6.91 23.46 -0.16
C PRO A 41 6.79 24.49 -1.30
N SER A 42 7.25 25.70 -1.08
CA SER A 42 7.19 26.73 -2.11
C SER A 42 7.88 26.21 -3.39
N PRO A 43 7.26 26.34 -4.58
CA PRO A 43 7.83 25.86 -5.84
C PRO A 43 9.20 26.43 -6.18
N ASN A 44 9.62 27.48 -5.50
CA ASN A 44 10.90 28.18 -5.72
C ASN A 44 12.01 27.79 -4.73
N SER A 45 11.78 26.83 -3.82
CA SER A 45 12.82 26.36 -2.90
C SER A 45 13.38 25.01 -3.32
N VAL A 46 13.97 24.93 -4.51
CA VAL A 46 14.67 23.74 -5.03
C VAL A 46 15.87 23.30 -4.16
N LYS A 47 16.12 23.94 -3.01
CA LYS A 47 17.31 23.67 -2.20
C LYS A 47 17.10 23.42 -0.71
N SER A 48 15.90 23.45 -0.20
CA SER A 48 15.66 22.95 1.15
C SER A 48 14.17 22.83 1.41
N VAL A 49 13.60 21.67 1.16
CA VAL A 49 12.43 21.25 1.95
C VAL A 49 12.97 21.13 3.37
N ASN A 50 12.81 22.18 4.16
CA ASN A 50 13.33 22.22 5.53
C ASN A 50 12.52 21.34 6.47
N GLY A 51 11.62 20.50 5.92
CA GLY A 51 10.74 19.66 6.70
C GLY A 51 9.45 20.36 7.12
N GLY A 52 8.63 19.65 7.84
CA GLY A 52 7.36 20.12 8.34
C GLY A 52 6.31 19.02 8.36
N PHE A 53 5.08 19.42 8.72
CA PHE A 53 3.95 18.52 8.69
C PHE A 53 3.42 18.34 7.27
N TYR A 54 3.15 17.10 6.89
CA TYR A 54 2.70 16.73 5.57
C TYR A 54 1.43 15.85 5.64
N LYS A 55 0.46 16.14 4.78
CA LYS A 55 -0.84 15.44 4.73
C LYS A 55 -0.99 14.74 3.38
N PRO A 56 -0.73 13.43 3.30
CA PRO A 56 -1.02 12.65 2.09
C PRO A 56 -2.52 12.68 1.74
N ASN A 57 -2.86 13.02 0.51
CA ASN A 57 -4.24 13.09 0.05
C ASN A 57 -4.79 11.69 -0.30
N VAL A 58 -4.92 10.83 0.69
CA VAL A 58 -5.49 9.49 0.50
C VAL A 58 -7.02 9.52 0.27
N GLY A 59 -7.67 10.69 0.45
CA GLY A 59 -9.07 10.92 0.11
C GLY A 59 -10.07 10.51 1.18
N GLY A 60 -9.64 10.38 2.44
CA GLY A 60 -10.53 10.09 3.57
C GLY A 60 -10.66 8.61 3.92
N PRO A 61 -11.72 8.21 4.66
CA PRO A 61 -11.80 6.93 5.38
C PRO A 61 -11.60 5.68 4.54
N ASN A 62 -12.09 5.65 3.29
CA ASN A 62 -11.91 4.54 2.37
C ASN A 62 -10.62 4.58 1.57
N GLN A 63 -9.81 5.62 1.77
CA GLN A 63 -8.54 5.79 1.09
C GLN A 63 -8.64 5.53 -0.43
N PRO A 64 -9.51 6.27 -1.14
CA PRO A 64 -9.77 6.06 -2.56
C PRO A 64 -8.56 6.35 -3.44
N ASN A 65 -7.57 7.04 -2.90
CA ASN A 65 -6.38 7.42 -3.64
C ASN A 65 -5.17 6.58 -3.20
N GLN A 66 -4.35 6.25 -4.18
CA GLN A 66 -2.95 5.90 -4.05
C GLN A 66 -2.15 7.21 -4.19
N VAL A 67 -1.27 7.51 -3.24
CA VAL A 67 -0.57 8.79 -3.19
C VAL A 67 0.93 8.54 -3.24
N PHE A 68 1.61 9.11 -4.22
CA PHE A 68 3.05 9.07 -4.38
C PHE A 68 3.64 10.40 -3.95
N ILE A 69 4.71 10.39 -3.18
CA ILE A 69 5.32 11.57 -2.57
C ILE A 69 6.82 11.60 -2.87
N ASP A 70 7.30 12.71 -3.41
CA ASP A 70 8.70 13.04 -3.57
C ASP A 70 9.14 13.84 -2.33
N LEU A 71 10.00 13.28 -1.51
CA LEU A 71 10.46 13.93 -0.28
C LEU A 71 11.39 15.12 -0.55
N SER A 72 12.05 15.14 -1.71
CA SER A 72 12.98 16.21 -2.08
C SER A 72 12.28 17.49 -2.49
N THR A 73 11.11 17.38 -3.12
CA THR A 73 10.30 18.50 -3.59
C THR A 73 9.06 18.75 -2.72
N GLY A 74 8.61 17.73 -1.99
CA GLY A 74 7.33 17.73 -1.27
C GLY A 74 6.11 17.62 -2.20
N GLU A 75 6.30 17.36 -3.47
CA GLU A 75 5.19 17.14 -4.39
C GLU A 75 4.50 15.81 -4.12
N GLN A 76 3.19 15.76 -4.34
CA GLN A 76 2.41 14.52 -4.31
C GLN A 76 1.56 14.35 -5.55
N THR A 77 1.49 13.11 -6.02
CA THR A 77 0.57 12.66 -7.06
C THR A 77 -0.46 11.73 -6.44
N ALA A 78 -1.72 12.10 -6.48
CA ALA A 78 -2.82 11.28 -5.97
C ALA A 78 -3.63 10.73 -7.14
N VAL A 79 -3.77 9.40 -7.20
CA VAL A 79 -4.46 8.69 -8.27
C VAL A 79 -5.51 7.77 -7.68
N LYS A 80 -6.70 7.71 -8.29
CA LYS A 80 -7.74 6.76 -7.88
C LYS A 80 -7.20 5.33 -7.96
N ARG A 81 -7.25 4.57 -6.86
CA ARG A 81 -6.69 3.23 -6.79
C ARG A 81 -7.44 2.19 -7.65
N ASP A 82 -8.66 2.50 -8.10
CA ASP A 82 -9.47 1.70 -9.02
C ASP A 82 -9.40 2.18 -10.49
N SER A 83 -8.49 3.11 -10.80
CA SER A 83 -8.35 3.67 -12.17
C SER A 83 -7.55 2.77 -13.12
N TRP A 84 -6.91 1.71 -12.64
CA TRP A 84 -6.05 0.83 -13.43
C TRP A 84 -6.29 -0.64 -13.08
N ASP A 85 -5.80 -1.55 -13.91
CA ASP A 85 -5.98 -3.00 -13.73
C ASP A 85 -4.65 -3.76 -13.68
N PHE A 86 -3.77 -3.52 -14.62
CA PHE A 86 -2.47 -4.19 -14.71
C PHE A 86 -1.34 -3.19 -14.90
N ALA A 87 -0.16 -3.55 -14.39
CA ALA A 87 1.04 -2.78 -14.66
C ALA A 87 2.15 -3.69 -15.18
N PHE A 88 2.85 -3.21 -16.20
CA PHE A 88 3.87 -3.94 -16.95
C PHE A 88 5.25 -3.36 -16.64
N LEU A 89 6.14 -4.19 -16.14
CA LEU A 89 7.48 -3.77 -15.71
C LEU A 89 8.31 -3.28 -16.92
N CYS A 90 8.91 -2.12 -16.76
CA CYS A 90 9.75 -1.48 -17.80
C CYS A 90 11.22 -1.87 -17.74
N ASP A 91 11.61 -2.86 -16.94
CA ASP A 91 12.96 -3.38 -16.93
C ASP A 91 13.28 -4.07 -18.28
N PRO A 92 14.41 -3.74 -18.96
CA PRO A 92 14.74 -4.33 -20.24
C PRO A 92 15.04 -5.84 -20.16
N LYS A 93 15.45 -6.34 -18.99
CA LYS A 93 15.85 -7.75 -18.79
C LYS A 93 14.76 -8.60 -18.11
N ASP A 94 13.69 -7.98 -17.63
CA ASP A 94 12.63 -8.69 -16.94
C ASP A 94 11.26 -8.34 -17.53
N HIS A 95 10.42 -9.37 -17.70
CA HIS A 95 9.08 -9.24 -18.26
C HIS A 95 8.07 -9.76 -17.23
N ARG A 96 7.57 -8.86 -16.42
CA ARG A 96 6.59 -9.15 -15.37
C ARG A 96 5.38 -8.25 -15.47
N VAL A 97 4.26 -8.79 -15.04
CA VAL A 97 2.99 -8.08 -14.95
C VAL A 97 2.51 -8.18 -13.53
N ILE A 98 2.09 -7.08 -12.97
CA ILE A 98 1.46 -7.02 -11.66
C ILE A 98 -0.03 -6.70 -11.78
N LEU A 99 -0.80 -7.28 -10.88
CA LEU A 99 -2.21 -6.99 -10.69
C LEU A 99 -2.38 -5.66 -9.94
N ASN A 100 -3.53 -5.04 -10.10
CA ASN A 100 -3.91 -3.97 -9.19
C ASN A 100 -4.21 -4.55 -7.80
N ASN A 101 -3.18 -4.61 -6.96
CA ASN A 101 -3.29 -5.10 -5.59
C ASN A 101 -4.03 -4.12 -4.66
N THR A 102 -4.40 -2.93 -5.16
CA THR A 102 -5.09 -1.88 -4.39
C THR A 102 -6.62 -2.01 -4.42
N ILE A 103 -7.15 -2.98 -5.15
CA ILE A 103 -8.58 -3.27 -5.31
C ILE A 103 -8.93 -4.77 -5.17
N LYS A 104 -8.06 -5.54 -4.54
CA LYS A 104 -8.25 -6.99 -4.31
C LYS A 104 -8.34 -7.84 -5.58
N MET A 105 -7.60 -7.51 -6.62
CA MET A 105 -7.49 -8.39 -7.79
C MET A 105 -6.75 -9.68 -7.43
N ALA A 106 -7.18 -10.77 -8.09
CA ALA A 106 -6.56 -12.10 -8.00
C ALA A 106 -6.55 -12.78 -9.37
N ALA A 107 -5.54 -13.59 -9.66
CA ALA A 107 -5.42 -14.27 -10.94
C ALA A 107 -4.94 -15.72 -10.78
N LYS A 108 -5.57 -16.64 -11.47
CA LYS A 108 -5.23 -18.07 -11.51
C LYS A 108 -4.73 -18.46 -12.89
N LYS A 109 -3.53 -19.05 -12.95
CA LYS A 109 -3.00 -19.64 -14.18
C LYS A 109 -3.86 -20.85 -14.59
N LEU A 110 -4.20 -20.92 -15.86
CA LEU A 110 -4.86 -22.05 -16.51
C LEU A 110 -3.85 -22.82 -17.37
N GLU A 111 -4.21 -24.03 -17.81
CA GLU A 111 -3.29 -24.86 -18.61
C GLU A 111 -3.44 -24.64 -20.13
N THR A 112 -4.38 -23.80 -20.56
CA THR A 112 -4.59 -23.48 -21.98
C THR A 112 -3.84 -22.22 -22.42
N THR A 113 -3.56 -22.14 -23.71
CA THR A 113 -3.11 -20.93 -24.43
C THR A 113 -4.22 -20.30 -25.27
N ASN A 114 -5.37 -20.99 -25.38
CA ASN A 114 -6.53 -20.47 -26.11
C ASN A 114 -7.44 -19.68 -25.16
N ILE A 115 -7.37 -18.36 -25.23
CA ILE A 115 -8.15 -17.47 -24.37
C ILE A 115 -9.66 -17.57 -24.65
N ASP A 116 -10.07 -17.85 -25.88
CA ASP A 116 -11.47 -17.81 -26.28
C ASP A 116 -12.27 -19.02 -25.76
N GLU A 117 -11.58 -20.11 -25.36
CA GLU A 117 -12.18 -21.30 -24.76
C GLU A 117 -12.54 -21.14 -23.28
N VAL A 118 -11.95 -20.16 -22.59
CA VAL A 118 -12.14 -19.98 -21.15
C VAL A 118 -13.47 -19.26 -20.88
N GLN A 119 -14.40 -19.93 -20.17
CA GLN A 119 -15.75 -19.42 -19.92
C GLN A 119 -16.20 -19.55 -18.45
N ASP A 120 -15.50 -20.36 -17.64
CA ASP A 120 -15.95 -20.74 -16.31
C ASP A 120 -15.32 -19.88 -15.21
N ILE A 121 -16.13 -19.55 -14.21
CA ILE A 121 -15.69 -18.87 -12.99
C ILE A 121 -15.08 -19.91 -12.04
N ASP A 122 -14.04 -19.49 -11.32
CA ASP A 122 -13.54 -20.19 -10.14
C ASP A 122 -13.55 -19.22 -8.95
N GLU A 123 -14.56 -19.33 -8.11
CA GLU A 123 -14.77 -18.45 -6.97
C GLU A 123 -13.67 -18.55 -5.90
N SER A 124 -12.79 -19.57 -5.99
CA SER A 124 -11.63 -19.67 -5.10
C SER A 124 -10.54 -18.64 -5.42
N VAL A 125 -10.62 -17.99 -6.60
CA VAL A 125 -9.66 -16.97 -7.04
C VAL A 125 -10.04 -15.62 -6.42
N VAL A 126 -9.66 -15.42 -5.16
CA VAL A 126 -10.08 -14.28 -4.33
C VAL A 126 -8.98 -13.89 -3.35
N VAL A 127 -8.98 -12.62 -2.95
CA VAL A 127 -8.22 -12.12 -1.79
C VAL A 127 -9.06 -12.28 -0.54
N GLY A 128 -8.62 -13.12 0.40
CA GLY A 128 -9.40 -13.34 1.61
C GLY A 128 -8.69 -14.25 2.61
N PRO A 129 -9.25 -14.36 3.84
CA PRO A 129 -8.60 -15.07 4.94
C PRO A 129 -8.68 -16.59 4.84
N SER A 130 -9.31 -17.11 3.82
CA SER A 130 -9.84 -18.46 3.87
C SER A 130 -8.84 -19.58 3.61
N THR A 131 -7.75 -19.36 2.86
CA THR A 131 -6.82 -20.46 2.56
C THR A 131 -5.42 -20.01 2.13
N ALA A 132 -4.42 -20.87 2.36
CA ALA A 132 -3.08 -20.71 1.79
C ALA A 132 -3.07 -20.74 0.24
N GLN A 133 -4.12 -21.24 -0.40
CA GLN A 133 -4.27 -21.28 -1.86
C GLN A 133 -4.32 -19.89 -2.48
N THR A 134 -4.90 -18.90 -1.77
CA THR A 134 -5.00 -17.52 -2.28
C THR A 134 -3.65 -16.84 -2.44
N LEU A 135 -2.60 -17.31 -1.79
CA LEU A 135 -1.24 -16.79 -1.95
C LEU A 135 -0.72 -16.90 -3.39
N GLY A 136 -1.10 -17.99 -4.09
CA GLY A 136 -0.70 -18.21 -5.48
C GLY A 136 -1.42 -17.31 -6.48
N TYR A 137 -2.50 -16.65 -6.05
CA TYR A 137 -3.38 -15.85 -6.90
C TYR A 137 -3.12 -14.34 -6.79
N VAL A 138 -2.24 -13.92 -5.91
CA VAL A 138 -1.90 -12.50 -5.69
C VAL A 138 -0.42 -12.25 -5.86
N ASP A 139 -0.07 -11.01 -6.13
CA ASP A 139 1.33 -10.59 -6.20
C ASP A 139 1.95 -10.53 -4.80
N SER A 140 3.26 -10.73 -4.73
CA SER A 140 4.02 -10.48 -3.53
C SER A 140 3.94 -9.00 -3.14
N PRO A 141 3.54 -8.68 -1.90
CA PRO A 141 3.46 -7.31 -1.44
C PRO A 141 4.84 -6.67 -1.19
N TYR A 142 5.91 -7.44 -1.28
CA TYR A 142 7.26 -6.97 -0.93
C TYR A 142 7.95 -6.17 -2.03
N GLY A 143 7.37 -6.09 -3.24
CA GLY A 143 7.90 -5.31 -4.36
C GLY A 143 9.21 -5.82 -4.96
N ALA A 144 9.73 -6.95 -4.47
CA ALA A 144 10.90 -7.64 -4.98
C ALA A 144 10.47 -9.02 -5.50
N PHE A 145 10.01 -9.06 -6.73
CA PHE A 145 9.35 -10.24 -7.28
C PHE A 145 10.29 -11.44 -7.48
N VAL A 146 11.57 -11.19 -7.70
CA VAL A 146 12.56 -12.22 -8.02
C VAL A 146 12.85 -13.12 -6.81
N ASN A 147 12.90 -12.56 -5.62
CA ASN A 147 13.22 -13.28 -4.37
C ASN A 147 12.00 -13.47 -3.46
N SER A 148 10.81 -13.29 -4.00
CA SER A 148 9.58 -13.50 -3.26
C SER A 148 9.13 -14.97 -3.33
N PRO A 149 8.61 -15.56 -2.25
CA PRO A 149 8.08 -16.92 -2.25
C PRO A 149 7.00 -17.18 -3.29
N THR A 150 6.20 -16.15 -3.59
CA THR A 150 5.09 -16.23 -4.55
C THR A 150 5.37 -15.51 -5.87
N GLY A 151 6.30 -14.55 -5.90
CA GLY A 151 6.58 -13.73 -7.07
C GLY A 151 5.37 -12.89 -7.49
N THR A 152 5.03 -12.92 -8.76
CA THR A 152 3.80 -12.34 -9.30
C THR A 152 2.76 -13.44 -9.56
N ALA A 153 1.46 -13.13 -9.42
CA ALA A 153 0.35 -14.04 -9.75
C ALA A 153 0.44 -14.48 -11.22
N ILE A 154 0.58 -13.50 -12.13
CA ILE A 154 0.97 -13.76 -13.52
C ILE A 154 2.48 -14.01 -13.52
N LYS A 155 2.88 -15.22 -13.89
CA LYS A 155 4.29 -15.62 -13.87
C LYS A 155 5.11 -14.81 -14.88
N LYS A 156 6.44 -14.83 -14.73
CA LYS A 156 7.35 -14.17 -15.67
C LYS A 156 7.01 -14.58 -17.11
N ILE A 157 6.88 -13.59 -17.98
CA ILE A 157 6.49 -13.82 -19.36
C ILE A 157 7.66 -14.44 -20.12
N SER A 158 7.45 -15.66 -20.60
CA SER A 158 8.45 -16.40 -21.38
C SER A 158 8.66 -15.80 -22.78
N GLU A 159 9.86 -15.98 -23.32
CA GLU A 159 10.14 -15.70 -24.73
C GLU A 159 9.39 -16.62 -25.67
N LYS A 160 9.08 -17.83 -25.20
CA LYS A 160 8.28 -18.80 -25.92
C LYS A 160 6.81 -18.57 -25.62
N ASN A 161 6.08 -18.06 -26.60
CA ASN A 161 4.70 -17.65 -26.42
C ASN A 161 3.74 -18.82 -26.09
N ASP A 162 4.08 -20.06 -26.44
CA ASP A 162 3.33 -21.26 -26.08
C ASP A 162 3.42 -21.64 -24.59
N GLU A 163 4.45 -21.15 -23.89
CA GLU A 163 4.58 -21.29 -22.44
C GLU A 163 3.73 -20.30 -21.67
N ASN A 164 3.36 -19.17 -22.28
CA ASN A 164 2.53 -18.13 -21.69
C ASN A 164 1.06 -18.55 -21.71
N LYS A 165 0.54 -18.98 -20.58
CA LYS A 165 -0.82 -19.49 -20.43
C LYS A 165 -1.84 -18.38 -20.21
N VAL A 166 -3.11 -18.71 -20.35
CA VAL A 166 -4.25 -17.87 -20.00
C VAL A 166 -4.38 -17.81 -18.48
N TYR A 167 -4.84 -16.67 -17.99
CA TYR A 167 -5.19 -16.47 -16.58
C TYR A 167 -6.67 -16.10 -16.46
N LEU A 168 -7.36 -16.77 -15.54
CA LEU A 168 -8.64 -16.34 -15.03
C LEU A 168 -8.40 -15.24 -13.99
N VAL A 169 -9.06 -14.10 -14.15
CA VAL A 169 -8.84 -12.93 -13.31
C VAL A 169 -10.13 -12.47 -12.66
N ASN A 170 -10.12 -12.47 -11.33
CA ASN A 170 -11.06 -11.72 -10.51
C ASN A 170 -10.60 -10.26 -10.49
N MET A 171 -11.43 -9.35 -11.04
CA MET A 171 -11.07 -7.94 -11.21
C MET A 171 -11.17 -7.12 -9.93
N GLY A 172 -11.47 -7.76 -8.79
CA GLY A 172 -11.61 -7.09 -7.51
C GLY A 172 -12.84 -6.20 -7.42
N TYR A 173 -12.74 -5.09 -6.70
CA TYR A 173 -13.86 -4.22 -6.37
C TYR A 173 -13.53 -2.76 -6.64
N ASP A 174 -14.53 -1.99 -7.06
CA ASP A 174 -14.43 -0.53 -7.03
C ASP A 174 -14.23 -0.04 -5.60
N VAL A 175 -13.79 1.20 -5.45
CA VAL A 175 -13.70 1.81 -4.12
C VAL A 175 -15.11 2.05 -3.57
N GLY A 176 -15.39 1.55 -2.37
CA GLY A 176 -16.65 1.78 -1.69
C GLY A 176 -16.84 3.24 -1.29
N VAL A 177 -18.10 3.64 -1.13
CA VAL A 177 -18.49 5.01 -0.82
C VAL A 177 -18.92 5.21 0.64
N LYS A 178 -19.18 4.13 1.38
CA LYS A 178 -19.58 4.21 2.79
C LYS A 178 -18.35 4.49 3.65
N THR A 179 -18.48 5.41 4.58
CA THR A 179 -17.45 5.61 5.61
C THR A 179 -17.42 4.38 6.51
N PRO A 180 -16.26 3.69 6.64
CA PRO A 180 -16.11 2.59 7.57
C PRO A 180 -16.37 3.06 9.01
N GLU A 181 -16.94 2.19 9.84
CA GLU A 181 -17.15 2.49 11.26
C GLU A 181 -15.83 2.82 11.96
N ILE A 182 -15.89 3.66 12.98
CA ILE A 182 -14.73 4.01 13.80
C ILE A 182 -14.17 2.73 14.42
N GLY A 183 -12.88 2.50 14.23
CA GLY A 183 -12.21 1.27 14.68
C GLY A 183 -12.31 0.09 13.70
N ALA A 184 -13.07 0.18 12.62
CA ALA A 184 -13.12 -0.86 11.60
C ALA A 184 -11.72 -1.05 10.97
N ILE A 185 -11.33 -2.29 10.74
CA ILE A 185 -10.07 -2.64 10.06
C ILE A 185 -10.26 -2.55 8.55
N SER A 186 -11.37 -3.06 8.04
CA SER A 186 -11.67 -3.13 6.62
C SER A 186 -12.07 -1.78 6.03
N LEU A 187 -11.68 -1.55 4.80
CA LEU A 187 -12.23 -0.48 3.97
C LEU A 187 -13.55 -0.96 3.35
N ASP A 188 -14.45 -0.03 3.05
CA ASP A 188 -15.68 -0.37 2.33
C ASP A 188 -15.36 -0.78 0.88
N GLU A 189 -16.00 -1.84 0.43
CA GLU A 189 -15.89 -2.34 -0.93
C GLU A 189 -17.07 -1.80 -1.75
N GLY A 190 -16.76 -1.38 -2.96
CA GLY A 190 -17.76 -0.99 -3.94
C GLY A 190 -18.34 -2.19 -4.70
N ILE A 191 -18.66 -1.97 -5.94
CA ILE A 191 -19.21 -3.01 -6.82
C ILE A 191 -18.08 -3.95 -7.24
N HIS A 192 -18.34 -5.26 -7.25
CA HIS A 192 -17.46 -6.25 -7.83
C HIS A 192 -17.30 -6.02 -9.33
N ARG A 193 -16.06 -5.89 -9.81
CA ARG A 193 -15.72 -5.51 -11.19
C ARG A 193 -15.79 -6.68 -12.19
N GLY A 194 -16.29 -7.81 -11.74
CA GLY A 194 -16.52 -9.00 -12.56
C GLY A 194 -15.24 -9.82 -12.79
N TRP A 195 -15.32 -10.65 -13.82
CA TRP A 195 -14.30 -11.61 -14.20
C TRP A 195 -13.82 -11.36 -15.62
N LYS A 196 -12.51 -11.45 -15.79
CA LYS A 196 -11.87 -11.38 -17.11
C LYS A 196 -10.95 -12.57 -17.31
N LYS A 197 -10.58 -12.80 -18.55
CA LYS A 197 -9.52 -13.70 -18.96
C LYS A 197 -8.45 -12.90 -19.66
N VAL A 198 -7.19 -13.18 -19.34
CA VAL A 198 -6.05 -12.48 -19.92
C VAL A 198 -4.95 -13.47 -20.30
N ARG A 199 -4.22 -13.15 -21.34
CA ARG A 199 -2.98 -13.82 -21.71
C ARG A 199 -1.97 -12.77 -22.11
N VAL A 200 -0.78 -12.83 -21.53
CA VAL A 200 0.31 -11.90 -21.87
C VAL A 200 1.40 -12.66 -22.59
N ILE A 201 1.88 -12.12 -23.69
CA ILE A 201 2.97 -12.63 -24.50
C ILE A 201 4.00 -11.55 -24.77
N ARG A 202 5.18 -11.92 -25.21
CA ARG A 202 6.23 -10.98 -25.60
C ARG A 202 6.12 -10.59 -27.07
N ASN A 203 6.48 -9.33 -27.34
CA ASN A 203 6.69 -8.80 -28.68
C ASN A 203 8.05 -8.06 -28.69
N GLY A 204 9.14 -8.82 -28.87
CA GLY A 204 10.48 -8.31 -28.62
C GLY A 204 10.67 -7.92 -27.15
N ASP A 205 11.05 -6.68 -26.92
CA ASP A 205 11.21 -6.10 -25.57
C ASP A 205 9.87 -5.64 -24.94
N ASP A 206 8.83 -5.51 -25.74
CA ASP A 206 7.51 -5.06 -25.32
C ASP A 206 6.58 -6.21 -24.94
N TYR A 207 5.37 -5.89 -24.53
CA TYR A 207 4.33 -6.87 -24.21
C TYR A 207 3.15 -6.75 -25.17
N VAL A 208 2.45 -7.84 -25.34
CA VAL A 208 1.10 -7.89 -25.90
C VAL A 208 0.18 -8.55 -24.90
N ILE A 209 -0.89 -7.89 -24.52
CA ILE A 209 -1.97 -8.49 -23.72
C ILE A 209 -3.17 -8.81 -24.62
N GLN A 210 -3.62 -10.04 -24.55
CA GLN A 210 -4.91 -10.51 -25.02
C GLN A 210 -5.87 -10.52 -23.83
N TYR A 211 -7.08 -9.98 -23.98
CA TYR A 211 -8.06 -9.88 -22.89
C TYR A 211 -9.49 -9.87 -23.38
N ALA A 212 -10.40 -10.38 -22.55
CA ALA A 212 -11.82 -10.39 -22.79
C ALA A 212 -12.60 -10.47 -21.47
N ASN A 213 -13.89 -10.13 -21.47
CA ASN A 213 -14.75 -10.58 -20.39
C ASN A 213 -14.84 -12.11 -20.42
N LEU A 214 -15.06 -12.72 -19.28
CA LEU A 214 -14.93 -14.17 -19.15
C LEU A 214 -15.79 -14.95 -20.15
N ARG A 215 -17.01 -14.49 -20.42
CA ARG A 215 -17.96 -15.19 -21.30
C ARG A 215 -17.90 -14.79 -22.77
N ASP A 216 -17.03 -13.82 -23.12
CA ASP A 216 -16.83 -13.43 -24.51
C ASP A 216 -16.11 -14.57 -25.28
N LYS A 217 -16.52 -14.82 -26.51
CA LYS A 217 -15.94 -15.87 -27.38
C LYS A 217 -14.80 -15.36 -28.25
N THR A 218 -14.49 -14.08 -28.15
CA THR A 218 -13.39 -13.42 -28.84
C THR A 218 -12.70 -12.46 -27.89
N HIS A 219 -11.45 -12.19 -28.15
CA HIS A 219 -10.63 -11.30 -27.31
C HIS A 219 -10.19 -10.04 -28.05
N LYS A 220 -9.84 -9.04 -27.27
CA LYS A 220 -9.12 -7.82 -27.71
C LYS A 220 -7.62 -7.99 -27.47
N THR A 221 -6.84 -7.20 -28.19
CA THR A 221 -5.38 -7.19 -28.07
C THR A 221 -4.87 -5.78 -27.89
N MET A 222 -3.89 -5.59 -27.01
CA MET A 222 -3.21 -4.31 -26.82
C MET A 222 -1.70 -4.54 -26.71
N THR A 223 -0.91 -3.71 -27.42
CA THR A 223 0.55 -3.67 -27.29
C THR A 223 0.95 -2.64 -26.25
N ILE A 224 1.80 -3.03 -25.31
CA ILE A 224 2.32 -2.18 -24.25
C ILE A 224 3.81 -1.99 -24.45
N LYS A 225 4.23 -0.75 -24.68
CA LYS A 225 5.63 -0.38 -24.88
C LYS A 225 6.28 0.00 -23.57
N LYS A 226 7.46 -0.55 -23.30
CA LYS A 226 8.26 -0.17 -22.13
C LYS A 226 8.71 1.28 -22.22
N LYS A 227 8.65 2.00 -21.10
CA LYS A 227 9.09 3.40 -20.95
C LYS A 227 10.35 3.45 -20.09
N THR A 228 11.40 4.13 -20.55
CA THR A 228 12.67 4.24 -19.81
C THR A 228 12.57 5.11 -18.56
N THR A 229 11.60 6.04 -18.53
CA THR A 229 11.37 6.99 -17.44
C THR A 229 10.53 6.43 -16.32
N HIS A 230 9.83 5.31 -16.51
CA HIS A 230 8.91 4.70 -15.54
C HIS A 230 9.36 3.31 -15.14
N ASN A 231 8.92 2.84 -13.96
CA ASN A 231 9.10 1.43 -13.58
C ASN A 231 8.04 0.55 -14.21
N PHE A 232 6.84 1.09 -14.44
CA PHE A 232 5.70 0.37 -14.99
C PHE A 232 4.93 1.21 -15.99
N VAL A 233 4.32 0.54 -16.97
CA VAL A 233 3.23 1.07 -17.77
C VAL A 233 1.94 0.47 -17.24
N TYR A 234 0.98 1.32 -16.92
CA TYR A 234 -0.32 0.96 -16.34
C TYR A 234 -1.39 0.97 -17.42
N ILE A 235 -2.33 0.03 -17.34
CA ILE A 235 -3.46 -0.05 -18.26
C ILE A 235 -4.79 -0.20 -17.52
N ASN A 236 -5.85 0.27 -18.16
CA ASN A 236 -7.23 -0.02 -17.79
C ASN A 236 -7.91 -0.80 -18.93
N LEU A 237 -8.35 -2.02 -18.64
CA LEU A 237 -8.91 -2.93 -19.64
C LEU A 237 -10.31 -2.51 -20.12
N GLU A 238 -11.07 -1.85 -19.27
CA GLU A 238 -12.41 -1.37 -19.65
C GLU A 238 -12.30 -0.25 -20.67
N LYS A 239 -11.40 0.71 -20.41
CA LYS A 239 -11.09 1.79 -21.33
C LYS A 239 -10.29 1.31 -22.56
N GLY A 240 -9.55 0.21 -22.44
CA GLY A 240 -8.65 -0.30 -23.47
C GLY A 240 -7.48 0.65 -23.75
N THR A 241 -6.95 1.32 -22.71
CA THR A 241 -5.89 2.33 -22.84
C THR A 241 -4.86 2.24 -21.74
N GLU A 242 -3.67 2.81 -22.00
CA GLU A 242 -2.73 3.18 -20.95
C GLU A 242 -3.34 4.26 -20.06
N VAL A 243 -2.96 4.26 -18.79
CA VAL A 243 -3.35 5.26 -17.77
C VAL A 243 -2.15 5.69 -16.95
N GLU A 244 -2.12 6.96 -16.58
CA GLU A 244 -1.07 7.47 -15.71
C GLU A 244 -1.42 7.16 -14.26
N VAL A 245 -0.52 6.47 -13.56
CA VAL A 245 -0.68 6.07 -12.15
C VAL A 245 0.54 6.46 -11.34
N GLN A 246 1.64 5.72 -11.48
CA GLN A 246 2.88 6.00 -10.81
C GLN A 246 3.63 7.10 -11.57
N PRO A 247 4.12 8.15 -10.88
CA PRO A 247 4.97 9.15 -11.53
C PRO A 247 6.25 8.52 -12.13
N GLU A 248 7.00 9.30 -12.88
CA GLU A 248 8.33 8.89 -13.31
C GLU A 248 9.16 8.39 -12.12
N LYS A 249 9.99 7.37 -12.35
CA LYS A 249 10.74 6.68 -11.29
C LYS A 249 11.64 7.58 -10.44
N THR A 250 11.90 8.81 -10.87
CA THR A 250 12.70 9.81 -10.13
C THR A 250 11.84 10.83 -9.36
N LYS A 251 10.52 10.71 -9.40
CA LYS A 251 9.57 11.70 -8.89
C LYS A 251 8.75 11.21 -7.70
N TRP A 252 9.22 10.19 -7.01
CA TRP A 252 8.61 9.74 -5.76
C TRP A 252 9.54 8.85 -4.95
N ASP A 253 9.36 8.82 -3.63
CA ASP A 253 10.13 8.03 -2.67
C ASP A 253 9.26 7.13 -1.81
N ILE A 254 8.10 7.63 -1.37
CA ILE A 254 7.14 6.89 -0.55
C ILE A 254 5.74 6.99 -1.14
N SER A 255 4.91 5.98 -0.87
CA SER A 255 3.51 5.97 -1.31
C SER A 255 2.59 5.49 -0.19
N PHE A 256 1.45 6.16 -0.06
CA PHE A 256 0.34 5.73 0.78
C PHE A 256 -0.70 5.05 -0.10
N THR A 257 -1.05 3.81 0.22
CA THR A 257 -1.99 3.03 -0.56
C THR A 257 -2.70 1.98 0.29
N ALA A 258 -3.90 1.60 -0.10
CA ALA A 258 -4.48 0.33 0.34
C ALA A 258 -3.95 -0.78 -0.56
N MET A 259 -3.63 -1.93 -0.04
CA MET A 259 -3.08 -3.02 -0.84
C MET A 259 -3.34 -4.40 -0.24
N THR A 260 -3.24 -5.42 -1.08
CA THR A 260 -3.23 -6.81 -0.66
C THR A 260 -1.90 -7.16 -0.01
N LEU A 261 -1.94 -7.75 1.17
CA LEU A 261 -0.81 -8.12 2.02
C LEU A 261 -0.88 -9.60 2.39
N TYR A 262 0.20 -10.13 2.97
CA TYR A 262 0.24 -11.44 3.60
C TYR A 262 0.21 -11.29 5.12
N ARG A 263 -0.48 -12.20 5.80
CA ARG A 263 -0.50 -12.30 7.25
C ARG A 263 -0.35 -13.76 7.69
N ASN A 264 0.48 -14.00 8.69
CA ASN A 264 0.72 -15.32 9.26
C ASN A 264 -0.12 -15.50 10.54
N ILE A 265 -1.38 -16.01 10.43
CA ILE A 265 -2.26 -16.25 11.59
C ILE A 265 -3.28 -17.35 11.27
N PRO A 266 -3.20 -18.51 11.82
CA PRO A 266 -2.03 -19.26 12.25
C PRO A 266 -1.19 -19.74 11.06
N GLN A 267 -1.73 -19.58 9.85
CA GLN A 267 -1.08 -19.84 8.56
C GLN A 267 -1.01 -18.57 7.73
N THR A 268 -0.15 -18.55 6.73
CA THR A 268 -0.05 -17.41 5.83
C THR A 268 -1.31 -17.29 4.97
N VAL A 269 -1.99 -16.17 5.09
CA VAL A 269 -3.21 -15.83 4.34
C VAL A 269 -3.09 -14.44 3.73
N THR A 270 -3.87 -14.18 2.69
CA THR A 270 -3.96 -12.85 2.09
C THR A 270 -4.99 -12.00 2.82
N TYR A 271 -4.73 -10.71 2.94
CA TYR A 271 -5.69 -9.73 3.46
C TYR A 271 -5.45 -8.35 2.84
N PHE A 272 -6.39 -7.45 3.02
CA PHE A 272 -6.37 -6.14 2.39
C PHE A 272 -6.35 -5.02 3.43
N PHE A 273 -5.39 -4.08 3.32
CA PHE A 273 -5.20 -3.01 4.29
C PHE A 273 -4.50 -1.78 3.71
N GLY A 274 -4.71 -0.61 4.34
CA GLY A 274 -3.96 0.61 4.00
C GLY A 274 -2.55 0.58 4.57
N ASP A 275 -1.55 0.96 3.76
CA ASP A 275 -0.14 0.85 4.13
C ASP A 275 0.73 1.97 3.52
N VAL A 276 1.99 2.02 3.97
CA VAL A 276 3.02 2.92 3.43
C VAL A 276 4.13 2.09 2.83
N VAL A 277 4.38 2.29 1.54
CA VAL A 277 5.43 1.61 0.80
C VAL A 277 6.53 2.59 0.39
N ILE A 278 7.74 2.09 0.25
CA ILE A 278 8.89 2.85 -0.27
C ILE A 278 9.20 2.46 -1.71
N HIS A 279 9.82 3.35 -2.43
CA HIS A 279 10.26 3.12 -3.81
C HIS A 279 11.55 2.27 -3.85
N ASN A 280 11.43 1.00 -3.46
CA ASN A 280 12.56 0.09 -3.38
C ASN A 280 13.24 -0.17 -4.75
N LEU A 281 12.51 -0.07 -5.86
CA LEU A 281 13.07 -0.24 -7.22
C LEU A 281 14.03 0.89 -7.61
N ARG A 282 13.89 2.08 -7.02
CA ARG A 282 14.84 3.20 -7.17
C ARG A 282 15.98 3.15 -6.13
N GLY A 283 15.91 2.21 -5.19
CA GLY A 283 16.92 2.09 -4.14
C GLY A 283 16.66 2.95 -2.90
N VAL A 284 15.45 3.46 -2.72
CA VAL A 284 15.03 4.08 -1.45
C VAL A 284 15.20 3.07 -0.32
N LYS A 285 15.81 3.50 0.77
CA LYS A 285 16.10 2.69 1.95
C LYS A 285 15.52 3.34 3.19
N VAL A 286 15.10 2.51 4.13
CA VAL A 286 14.54 2.99 5.39
C VAL A 286 15.12 2.21 6.56
N LYS A 287 15.41 2.91 7.64
CA LYS A 287 15.66 2.32 8.96
C LYS A 287 14.62 2.81 9.95
N LYS A 288 13.96 1.89 10.62
CA LYS A 288 13.08 2.19 11.73
C LYS A 288 13.92 2.38 13.00
N ILE A 289 13.71 3.48 13.70
CA ILE A 289 14.30 3.78 15.02
C ILE A 289 13.21 3.56 16.07
N VAL A 290 13.51 2.77 17.06
CA VAL A 290 12.63 2.51 18.21
C VAL A 290 13.21 3.21 19.43
N THR A 291 12.42 4.06 20.04
CA THR A 291 12.72 4.80 21.25
C THR A 291 11.73 4.41 22.35
N ASN A 292 11.61 5.19 23.40
CA ASN A 292 10.43 5.16 24.25
C ASN A 292 9.55 6.39 24.00
N SER A 293 8.28 6.33 24.41
CA SER A 293 7.29 7.38 24.19
C SER A 293 7.70 8.73 24.80
N GLN A 294 8.45 8.71 25.90
CA GLN A 294 8.89 9.92 26.59
C GLN A 294 10.09 10.60 25.91
N THR A 295 10.87 9.88 25.11
CA THR A 295 12.12 10.37 24.52
C THR A 295 12.08 10.53 23.01
N ARG A 296 11.07 9.98 22.33
CA ARG A 296 10.99 9.98 20.87
C ARG A 296 11.23 11.34 20.24
N ASP A 297 10.50 12.35 20.69
CA ASP A 297 10.57 13.68 20.06
C ASP A 297 11.95 14.33 20.30
N ARG A 298 12.49 14.21 21.49
CA ARG A 298 13.85 14.69 21.80
C ARG A 298 14.90 13.96 20.96
N GLU A 299 14.80 12.62 20.83
CA GLU A 299 15.73 11.83 20.00
C GLU A 299 15.56 12.14 18.52
N TYR A 300 14.33 12.32 18.05
CA TYR A 300 14.06 12.77 16.69
C TYR A 300 14.70 14.13 16.41
N ASP A 301 14.51 15.10 17.29
CA ASP A 301 15.07 16.45 17.12
C ASP A 301 16.59 16.45 17.10
N ALA A 302 17.21 15.68 18.00
CA ALA A 302 18.67 15.55 18.10
C ALA A 302 19.31 14.72 16.97
N PHE A 303 18.51 13.93 16.23
CA PHE A 303 19.03 13.04 15.21
C PHE A 303 19.54 13.83 13.99
N ASN A 304 20.78 13.55 13.58
CA ASN A 304 21.48 14.24 12.48
C ASN A 304 22.11 13.23 11.50
N LYS A 305 22.80 13.73 10.47
CA LYS A 305 23.39 12.91 9.42
C LYS A 305 24.48 11.94 9.93
N LEU A 306 25.26 12.34 10.92
CA LEU A 306 26.27 11.45 11.54
C LEU A 306 25.61 10.32 12.32
N SER A 307 24.48 10.58 12.98
CA SER A 307 23.68 9.55 13.64
C SER A 307 23.17 8.48 12.67
N ALA A 308 22.97 8.86 11.40
CA ALA A 308 22.58 7.95 10.31
C ALA A 308 23.78 7.32 9.59
N ASP A 309 24.98 7.34 10.21
CA ASP A 309 26.20 6.80 9.59
C ASP A 309 26.42 7.32 8.16
N ASN A 310 26.16 8.62 7.96
CA ASN A 310 26.20 9.32 6.67
C ASN A 310 25.45 8.60 5.54
N GLY A 311 24.45 7.75 5.88
CA GLY A 311 23.64 7.02 4.92
C GLY A 311 24.32 5.77 4.36
N SER A 312 25.22 5.16 5.10
CA SER A 312 25.93 3.95 4.66
C SER A 312 24.95 2.79 4.32
N ASN A 313 25.38 1.90 3.45
CA ASN A 313 24.59 0.70 3.12
C ASN A 313 24.44 -0.24 4.31
N GLU A 314 25.44 -0.29 5.20
CA GLU A 314 25.38 -1.11 6.41
C GLU A 314 24.31 -0.57 7.37
N TYR A 315 24.17 0.74 7.51
CA TYR A 315 23.11 1.35 8.30
C TYR A 315 21.71 0.93 7.84
N PHE A 316 21.52 0.76 6.53
CA PHE A 316 20.25 0.38 5.90
C PHE A 316 20.14 -1.09 5.52
N LYS A 317 21.00 -1.99 6.03
CA LYS A 317 21.01 -3.41 5.65
C LYS A 317 19.69 -4.16 5.86
N GLU A 318 18.86 -3.71 6.76
CA GLU A 318 17.55 -4.30 7.06
C GLU A 318 16.45 -3.85 6.08
N SER A 319 16.70 -2.80 5.28
CA SER A 319 15.75 -2.29 4.28
C SER A 319 15.75 -3.17 3.02
N LYS A 320 15.08 -4.33 3.11
CA LYS A 320 15.11 -5.35 2.05
C LYS A 320 13.89 -5.33 1.12
N HIS A 321 12.82 -4.64 1.49
CA HIS A 321 11.57 -4.65 0.75
C HIS A 321 10.78 -3.34 0.93
N GLN A 322 9.76 -3.12 0.08
CA GLN A 322 8.99 -1.87 0.09
C GLN A 322 8.14 -1.65 1.36
N LEU A 323 7.85 -2.67 2.16
CA LEU A 323 7.01 -2.59 3.36
C LEU A 323 7.79 -2.32 4.66
N ILE A 324 8.98 -1.77 4.57
CA ILE A 324 9.81 -1.53 5.77
C ILE A 324 9.15 -0.49 6.73
N ILE A 325 8.43 0.48 6.22
CA ILE A 325 7.54 1.34 7.01
C ILE A 325 6.25 0.56 7.28
N GLY A 326 5.56 0.18 6.22
CA GLY A 326 4.36 -0.65 6.26
C GLY A 326 3.35 -0.16 7.29
N THR A 327 2.91 -1.06 8.16
CA THR A 327 2.03 -0.79 9.29
C THR A 327 2.77 -0.50 10.59
N THR A 328 4.11 -0.45 10.59
CA THR A 328 4.93 -0.44 11.82
C THR A 328 4.93 0.90 12.58
N TRP A 329 4.14 1.88 12.14
CA TRP A 329 3.97 3.18 12.76
C TRP A 329 2.67 3.32 13.57
N ARG A 330 1.82 2.28 13.53
CA ARG A 330 0.50 2.32 14.16
C ARG A 330 0.10 0.96 14.74
N ASN A 331 -0.85 0.99 15.67
CA ASN A 331 -1.57 -0.17 16.14
C ASN A 331 -3.06 0.01 15.81
N THR A 332 -3.68 -1.02 15.24
CA THR A 332 -5.11 -1.02 14.90
C THR A 332 -5.90 -2.02 15.75
N GLN A 333 -5.25 -2.77 16.64
CA GLN A 333 -5.93 -3.63 17.60
C GLN A 333 -6.40 -2.78 18.78
N GLY A 334 -7.72 -2.80 19.04
CA GLY A 334 -8.29 -2.00 20.13
C GLY A 334 -8.49 -0.51 19.80
N GLY A 335 -8.42 -0.14 18.53
CA GLY A 335 -8.59 1.24 18.05
C GLY A 335 -7.45 1.72 17.17
N ALA A 336 -7.62 2.89 16.55
CA ALA A 336 -6.60 3.50 15.70
C ALA A 336 -5.61 4.29 16.57
N GLN A 337 -4.43 3.74 16.82
CA GLN A 337 -3.41 4.36 17.65
C GLN A 337 -2.09 4.52 16.89
N LEU A 338 -1.49 5.70 16.97
CA LEU A 338 -0.11 5.90 16.58
C LEU A 338 0.82 5.18 17.56
N LEU A 339 1.94 4.67 17.05
CA LEU A 339 3.06 4.32 17.90
C LEU A 339 3.85 5.60 18.19
N ASP A 340 3.90 5.99 19.44
CA ASP A 340 4.54 7.21 19.93
C ASP A 340 6.03 7.01 20.28
N ASN A 341 6.57 5.84 19.98
CA ASN A 341 7.94 5.44 20.30
C ASN A 341 8.77 5.10 19.05
N VAL A 342 8.33 5.52 17.86
CA VAL A 342 9.05 5.19 16.62
C VAL A 342 9.19 6.40 15.71
N PHE A 343 10.31 6.44 14.98
CA PHE A 343 10.51 7.29 13.82
C PHE A 343 11.37 6.57 12.76
N TYR A 344 11.52 7.15 11.59
CA TYR A 344 12.19 6.51 10.45
C TYR A 344 13.28 7.40 9.91
N ILE A 345 14.37 6.80 9.46
CA ILE A 345 15.38 7.44 8.64
C ILE A 345 15.23 6.90 7.23
N ILE A 346 15.12 7.79 6.27
CA ILE A 346 14.91 7.49 4.86
C ILE A 346 16.10 8.01 4.07
N ARG A 347 16.70 7.16 3.25
CA ARG A 347 17.61 7.56 2.20
C ARG A 347 16.85 7.44 0.88
N ASP A 348 16.65 8.57 0.18
CA ASP A 348 16.00 8.58 -1.12
C ASP A 348 16.89 7.95 -2.21
N GLY A 349 16.38 7.89 -3.43
CA GLY A 349 17.11 7.34 -4.57
C GLY A 349 18.28 8.18 -5.04
N ASP A 350 18.40 9.43 -4.62
CA ASP A 350 19.48 10.37 -4.93
C ASP A 350 20.52 10.45 -3.80
N GLY A 351 20.27 9.76 -2.67
CA GLY A 351 21.17 9.68 -1.53
C GLY A 351 20.91 10.73 -0.45
N ASN A 352 19.87 11.56 -0.54
CA ASN A 352 19.49 12.48 0.51
C ASN A 352 18.92 11.70 1.70
N LEU A 353 19.17 12.21 2.90
CA LEU A 353 18.72 11.58 4.14
C LEU A 353 17.63 12.42 4.79
N TYR A 354 16.54 11.78 5.16
CA TYR A 354 15.43 12.40 5.86
C TYR A 354 15.14 11.64 7.15
N LYS A 355 14.67 12.34 8.17
CA LYS A 355 13.99 11.76 9.32
C LYS A 355 12.48 11.98 9.18
N LEU A 356 11.68 10.98 9.56
CA LEU A 356 10.22 11.02 9.42
C LEU A 356 9.57 10.41 10.67
N LYS A 357 8.57 11.11 11.24
CA LYS A 357 7.68 10.57 12.28
C LYS A 357 6.23 10.82 11.94
N PHE A 358 5.36 9.89 12.31
CA PHE A 358 3.91 10.07 12.13
C PHE A 358 3.33 10.90 13.27
N ALA A 359 2.42 11.80 12.93
CA ALA A 359 1.76 12.74 13.84
C ALA A 359 0.26 12.47 13.99
N SER A 360 -0.41 11.95 12.95
CA SER A 360 -1.82 11.56 13.01
C SER A 360 -2.13 10.45 12.02
N MET A 361 -3.22 9.74 12.22
CA MET A 361 -3.83 8.80 11.27
C MET A 361 -5.36 8.98 11.17
N VAL A 362 -5.93 9.81 12.03
CA VAL A 362 -7.36 10.04 12.14
C VAL A 362 -7.66 11.54 12.11
N ASN A 363 -8.90 11.87 11.74
CA ASN A 363 -9.42 13.24 11.89
C ASN A 363 -9.98 13.46 13.33
N GLU A 364 -10.56 14.63 13.58
CA GLU A 364 -11.13 15.01 14.88
C GLU A 364 -12.30 14.13 15.30
N LYS A 365 -12.97 13.46 14.34
CA LYS A 365 -14.07 12.52 14.62
C LYS A 365 -13.55 11.11 14.92
N GLY A 366 -12.23 10.86 14.88
CA GLY A 366 -11.66 9.54 15.04
C GLY A 366 -11.73 8.66 13.78
N GLU A 367 -12.13 9.20 12.64
CA GLU A 367 -12.18 8.48 11.38
C GLU A 367 -10.76 8.33 10.80
N ARG A 368 -10.41 7.14 10.31
CA ARG A 368 -9.13 6.87 9.63
C ARG A 368 -9.09 7.49 8.22
N GLY A 369 -7.91 7.48 7.59
CA GLY A 369 -7.72 8.02 6.24
C GLY A 369 -7.27 9.48 6.23
N TYR A 370 -6.72 9.94 7.35
CA TYR A 370 -6.17 11.29 7.51
C TYR A 370 -4.73 11.23 8.08
N PRO A 371 -3.83 10.51 7.39
CA PRO A 371 -2.45 10.42 7.85
C PRO A 371 -1.77 11.79 7.81
N VAL A 372 -1.00 12.07 8.86
CA VAL A 372 -0.11 13.22 8.92
C VAL A 372 1.24 12.72 9.39
N PHE A 373 2.31 13.18 8.74
CA PHE A 373 3.66 12.92 9.20
C PHE A 373 4.48 14.23 9.19
N GLN A 374 5.48 14.28 10.05
CA GLN A 374 6.54 15.28 10.00
C GLN A 374 7.78 14.66 9.39
N TYR A 375 8.47 15.38 8.53
CA TYR A 375 9.78 14.94 8.03
C TYR A 375 10.73 16.13 7.91
N ASP A 376 12.04 15.86 8.01
CA ASP A 376 13.09 16.87 7.93
C ASP A 376 14.29 16.29 7.16
N LEU A 377 14.90 17.11 6.30
CA LEU A 377 16.16 16.80 5.65
C LEU A 377 17.28 16.79 6.70
N LEU A 378 18.06 15.72 6.76
CA LEU A 378 19.22 15.63 7.66
C LEU A 378 20.40 16.40 7.07
N LYS A 379 20.92 17.32 7.83
CA LYS A 379 22.11 18.14 7.51
C LYS A 379 23.36 17.49 8.05
#